data_69a7c54e0e6a1221130a9a8e12ba92bc
#
_entry.id   69a7c54e0e6a1221130a9a8e12ba92bc
#
_cell.length_a   1.000
_cell.length_b   1.000
_cell.length_c   1.000
_cell.angle_alpha   90.00
_cell.angle_beta   90.00
_cell.angle_gamma   90.00
#
_symmetry.space_group_name_H-M   'P 1'
#
loop_
_entity.id
_entity.type
_entity.pdbx_description
1 polymer ?
#
loop_
_entity_poly.entity_id
_entity_poly.type
_entity_poly.pdbx_seq_one_letter_code
_entity_poly.pdbx_strand_id
1 'polypeptide(L)'
;PEPLPAKPKGERPSSEKQEAEVMRLQQILNKMKKQEQKIYAIEKAIVKLEKDLKEVKKKWFHRKEQKELEGKIETKKVQLEKAKATLDLIPAQHGYQNALEVTKAMKVAKAELKKAQQAQKEWDASEEKQEKLYLTIPANVQNMEKREMLKSTGQKKSIHERLEEKKQIVEQQTKKKQRSGMEL
;
A
#
# COMPACT_ATOMS: atom_id res chain seq x y z
N PRO A 1 0.52 -37.68 -29.59
CA PRO A 1 0.08 -36.37 -29.06
C PRO A 1 0.66 -36.20 -27.69
N GLU A 2 1.40 -35.09 -27.49
CA GLU A 2 1.93 -34.76 -26.16
C GLU A 2 0.73 -34.50 -25.22
N PRO A 3 0.80 -35.01 -23.98
CA PRO A 3 -0.25 -34.75 -23.03
C PRO A 3 -0.33 -33.24 -22.73
N LEU A 4 -1.54 -32.70 -22.72
CA LEU A 4 -1.78 -31.32 -22.37
C LEU A 4 -1.11 -30.98 -21.02
N PRO A 5 -0.43 -29.84 -20.90
CA PRO A 5 0.17 -29.46 -19.62
C PRO A 5 -0.94 -29.39 -18.55
N ALA A 6 -0.71 -30.07 -17.44
CA ALA A 6 -1.67 -30.13 -16.33
C ALA A 6 -2.01 -28.70 -15.86
N LYS A 7 -3.32 -28.42 -15.65
CA LYS A 7 -3.74 -27.14 -15.06
C LYS A 7 -3.01 -26.93 -13.73
N PRO A 8 -2.56 -25.70 -13.44
CA PRO A 8 -2.03 -25.41 -12.14
C PRO A 8 -3.08 -25.80 -11.08
N LYS A 9 -2.68 -26.74 -10.19
CA LYS A 9 -3.56 -27.25 -9.12
C LYS A 9 -3.67 -26.19 -8.02
N GLY A 10 -4.88 -25.76 -7.70
CA GLY A 10 -5.12 -24.88 -6.57
C GLY A 10 -5.90 -23.60 -6.93
N GLU A 11 -5.97 -22.67 -5.97
CA GLU A 11 -6.55 -21.35 -6.17
C GLU A 11 -5.51 -20.38 -6.70
N ARG A 12 -5.96 -19.37 -7.48
CA ARG A 12 -5.10 -18.30 -7.96
C ARG A 12 -4.43 -17.59 -6.76
N PRO A 13 -3.10 -17.45 -6.74
CA PRO A 13 -2.43 -16.71 -5.68
C PRO A 13 -2.98 -15.27 -5.59
N SER A 14 -3.20 -14.79 -4.35
CA SER A 14 -3.63 -13.41 -4.09
C SER A 14 -2.53 -12.64 -3.39
N SER A 15 -2.30 -11.38 -3.79
CA SER A 15 -1.36 -10.46 -3.17
C SER A 15 -2.01 -9.51 -2.16
N GLU A 16 -3.32 -9.59 -1.96
CA GLU A 16 -4.11 -8.63 -1.17
C GLU A 16 -3.63 -8.47 0.28
N LYS A 17 -3.28 -9.59 0.93
CA LYS A 17 -2.78 -9.56 2.31
C LYS A 17 -1.44 -8.83 2.41
N GLN A 18 -0.54 -9.10 1.47
CA GLN A 18 0.78 -8.48 1.40
C GLN A 18 0.67 -6.98 1.05
N GLU A 19 -0.25 -6.62 0.18
CA GLU A 19 -0.55 -5.22 -0.16
C GLU A 19 -1.09 -4.45 1.05
N ALA A 20 -2.03 -5.05 1.78
CA ALA A 20 -2.58 -4.46 3.00
C ALA A 20 -1.50 -4.24 4.08
N GLU A 21 -0.58 -5.20 4.26
CA GLU A 21 0.52 -5.07 5.22
C GLU A 21 1.53 -3.99 4.79
N VAL A 22 1.90 -3.93 3.52
CA VAL A 22 2.75 -2.86 2.99
C VAL A 22 2.10 -1.49 3.18
N MET A 23 0.80 -1.36 2.92
CA MET A 23 0.06 -0.10 3.15
C MET A 23 0.03 0.29 4.62
N ARG A 24 -0.20 -0.66 5.52
CA ARG A 24 -0.18 -0.43 6.97
C ARG A 24 1.19 0.09 7.43
N LEU A 25 2.26 -0.58 7.04
CA LEU A 25 3.63 -0.18 7.38
C LEU A 25 3.99 1.19 6.78
N GLN A 26 3.54 1.48 5.57
CA GLN A 26 3.74 2.78 4.93
C GLN A 26 3.04 3.91 5.71
N GLN A 27 1.85 3.66 6.25
CA GLN A 27 1.16 4.63 7.10
C GLN A 27 1.94 4.93 8.39
N ILE A 28 2.53 3.91 9.02
CA ILE A 28 3.38 4.07 10.21
C ILE A 28 4.58 4.95 9.88
N LEU A 29 5.31 4.62 8.82
CA LEU A 29 6.48 5.38 8.37
C LEU A 29 6.12 6.83 8.01
N ASN A 30 4.96 7.06 7.39
CA ASN A 30 4.49 8.40 7.07
C ASN A 30 4.17 9.21 8.35
N LYS A 31 3.59 8.58 9.38
CA LYS A 31 3.37 9.22 10.68
C LYS A 31 4.70 9.62 11.34
N MET A 32 5.68 8.72 11.32
CA MET A 32 7.03 8.98 11.84
C MET A 32 7.68 10.14 11.11
N LYS A 33 7.68 10.12 9.78
CA LYS A 33 8.26 11.19 8.95
C LYS A 33 7.61 12.55 9.22
N LYS A 34 6.28 12.60 9.39
CA LYS A 34 5.58 13.84 9.78
C LYS A 34 6.02 14.34 11.15
N GLN A 35 6.26 13.44 12.10
CA GLN A 35 6.72 13.80 13.43
C GLN A 35 8.19 14.29 13.40
N GLU A 36 9.07 13.64 12.62
CA GLU A 36 10.43 14.09 12.38
C GLU A 36 10.48 15.50 11.78
N GLN A 37 9.60 15.78 10.82
CA GLN A 37 9.49 17.13 10.24
C GLN A 37 9.08 18.18 11.29
N LYS A 38 8.19 17.83 12.23
CA LYS A 38 7.83 18.72 13.35
C LYS A 38 9.02 18.95 14.28
N ILE A 39 9.75 17.89 14.62
CA ILE A 39 10.97 17.98 15.44
C ILE A 39 11.96 18.92 14.78
N TYR A 40 12.26 18.69 13.51
CA TYR A 40 13.17 19.55 12.74
C TYR A 40 12.75 21.03 12.71
N ALA A 41 11.44 21.30 12.55
CA ALA A 41 10.91 22.67 12.57
C ALA A 41 11.09 23.32 13.95
N ILE A 42 10.90 22.58 15.04
CA ILE A 42 11.12 23.07 16.41
C ILE A 42 12.61 23.35 16.65
N GLU A 43 13.49 22.42 16.27
CA GLU A 43 14.94 22.59 16.40
C GLU A 43 15.44 23.83 15.63
N LYS A 44 14.97 24.02 14.39
CA LYS A 44 15.28 25.21 13.60
C LYS A 44 14.81 26.50 14.27
N ALA A 45 13.62 26.48 14.89
CA ALA A 45 13.09 27.61 15.63
C ALA A 45 13.92 27.93 16.88
N ILE A 46 14.39 26.90 17.61
CA ILE A 46 15.27 27.07 18.76
C ILE A 46 16.58 27.74 18.32
N VAL A 47 17.23 27.23 17.28
CA VAL A 47 18.49 27.80 16.74
C VAL A 47 18.32 29.26 16.37
N LYS A 48 17.19 29.64 15.75
CA LYS A 48 16.88 31.03 15.42
C LYS A 48 16.74 31.88 16.68
N LEU A 49 15.97 31.44 17.67
CA LEU A 49 15.80 32.16 18.94
C LEU A 49 17.09 32.30 19.71
N GLU A 50 17.96 31.31 19.73
CA GLU A 50 19.28 31.37 20.35
C GLU A 50 20.20 32.36 19.66
N LYS A 51 20.11 32.49 18.33
CA LYS A 51 20.84 33.51 17.57
C LYS A 51 20.31 34.89 17.91
N ASP A 52 19.00 35.10 17.94
CA ASP A 52 18.37 36.36 18.30
C ASP A 52 18.75 36.74 19.74
N LEU A 53 18.76 35.79 20.68
CA LEU A 53 19.18 35.99 22.05
C LEU A 53 20.66 36.45 22.14
N LYS A 54 21.56 35.85 21.32
CA LYS A 54 22.96 36.29 21.27
C LYS A 54 23.12 37.74 20.81
N GLU A 55 22.29 38.14 19.83
CA GLU A 55 22.32 39.53 19.33
C GLU A 55 21.78 40.54 20.36
N VAL A 56 20.69 40.16 21.06
CA VAL A 56 20.10 40.98 22.13
C VAL A 56 21.03 41.09 23.33
N LYS A 57 21.77 40.04 23.69
CA LYS A 57 22.77 40.06 24.79
C LYS A 57 23.93 41.00 24.53
N LYS A 58 24.26 41.34 23.29
CA LYS A 58 25.25 42.38 22.95
C LYS A 58 24.75 43.79 23.28
N LYS A 59 23.42 43.99 23.46
CA LYS A 59 22.81 45.30 23.72
C LYS A 59 22.49 45.40 25.20
N TRP A 60 23.17 46.23 25.94
CA TRP A 60 23.09 46.35 27.40
C TRP A 60 21.66 46.59 27.94
N PHE A 61 20.82 47.37 27.22
CA PHE A 61 19.55 47.85 27.77
C PHE A 61 18.33 46.89 27.55
N HIS A 62 18.49 45.70 27.01
CA HIS A 62 17.40 44.82 26.56
C HIS A 62 17.11 43.61 27.51
N ARG A 63 17.23 43.84 28.83
CA ARG A 63 17.05 42.78 29.85
C ARG A 63 15.67 42.09 29.79
N LYS A 64 14.62 42.86 29.49
CA LYS A 64 13.27 42.34 29.38
C LYS A 64 13.12 41.41 28.16
N GLU A 65 13.65 41.86 27.04
CA GLU A 65 13.64 41.10 25.78
C GLU A 65 14.50 39.84 25.89
N GLN A 66 15.62 39.85 26.60
CA GLN A 66 16.41 38.65 26.90
C GLN A 66 15.62 37.62 27.67
N LYS A 67 14.91 38.00 28.74
CA LYS A 67 14.07 37.09 29.52
C LYS A 67 12.92 36.50 28.69
N GLU A 68 12.31 37.29 27.82
CA GLU A 68 11.24 36.79 26.93
C GLU A 68 11.77 35.76 25.92
N LEU A 69 12.96 35.99 25.34
CA LEU A 69 13.59 35.06 24.44
C LEU A 69 14.02 33.76 25.15
N GLU A 70 14.60 33.88 26.34
CA GLU A 70 14.96 32.72 27.18
C GLU A 70 13.70 31.86 27.53
N GLY A 71 12.59 32.49 27.89
CA GLY A 71 11.33 31.81 28.13
C GLY A 71 10.77 31.13 26.89
N LYS A 72 10.86 31.75 25.72
CA LYS A 72 10.46 31.15 24.44
C LYS A 72 11.33 29.94 24.08
N ILE A 73 12.65 30.04 24.29
CA ILE A 73 13.59 28.93 24.05
C ILE A 73 13.24 27.75 24.97
N GLU A 74 13.03 28.00 26.26
CA GLU A 74 12.67 26.94 27.21
C GLU A 74 11.35 26.25 26.83
N THR A 75 10.34 27.04 26.49
CA THR A 75 9.06 26.50 25.99
C THR A 75 9.27 25.63 24.75
N LYS A 76 10.12 26.06 23.81
CA LYS A 76 10.41 25.28 22.60
C LYS A 76 11.20 24.00 22.91
N LYS A 77 12.12 24.03 23.89
CA LYS A 77 12.83 22.84 24.34
C LYS A 77 11.88 21.81 24.95
N VAL A 78 10.94 22.23 25.78
CA VAL A 78 9.90 21.34 26.33
C VAL A 78 9.03 20.76 25.20
N GLN A 79 8.67 21.57 24.19
CA GLN A 79 7.94 21.07 23.01
C GLN A 79 8.76 20.06 22.21
N LEU A 80 10.06 20.26 22.09
CA LEU A 80 10.98 19.35 21.40
C LEU A 80 11.04 17.99 22.09
N GLU A 81 11.21 17.97 23.40
CA GLU A 81 11.23 16.71 24.19
C GLU A 81 9.89 15.95 24.08
N LYS A 82 8.76 16.65 24.15
CA LYS A 82 7.44 16.02 23.92
C LYS A 82 7.32 15.47 22.51
N ALA A 83 7.83 16.19 21.51
CA ALA A 83 7.78 15.74 20.11
C ALA A 83 8.66 14.51 19.86
N LYS A 84 9.85 14.45 20.49
CA LYS A 84 10.73 13.26 20.45
C LYS A 84 10.09 12.06 21.13
N ALA A 85 9.56 12.23 22.33
CA ALA A 85 8.83 11.18 23.03
C ALA A 85 7.64 10.66 22.20
N THR A 86 6.92 11.54 21.52
CA THR A 86 5.85 11.14 20.62
C THR A 86 6.37 10.32 19.44
N LEU A 87 7.53 10.67 18.86
CA LEU A 87 8.14 9.90 17.78
C LEU A 87 8.48 8.47 18.22
N ASP A 88 9.06 8.32 19.42
CA ASP A 88 9.44 7.01 19.97
C ASP A 88 8.22 6.13 20.28
N LEU A 89 7.08 6.74 20.61
CA LEU A 89 5.83 6.01 20.87
C LEU A 89 5.15 5.49 19.59
N ILE A 90 5.37 6.09 18.42
CA ILE A 90 4.70 5.68 17.18
C ILE A 90 4.97 4.21 16.84
N PRO A 91 6.21 3.69 16.80
CA PRO A 91 6.48 2.28 16.60
C PRO A 91 5.82 1.39 17.65
N ALA A 92 5.93 1.78 18.93
CA ALA A 92 5.40 1.01 20.07
C ALA A 92 3.88 0.82 19.99
N GLN A 93 3.13 1.84 19.58
CA GLN A 93 1.68 1.76 19.37
C GLN A 93 1.27 0.72 18.30
N HIS A 94 2.21 0.34 17.45
CA HIS A 94 2.00 -0.64 16.37
C HIS A 94 2.72 -1.97 16.61
N GLY A 95 3.25 -2.19 17.82
CA GLY A 95 3.90 -3.45 18.23
C GLY A 95 5.36 -3.57 17.80
N TYR A 96 6.04 -2.46 17.48
CA TYR A 96 7.46 -2.42 17.15
C TYR A 96 8.25 -1.74 18.24
N GLN A 97 9.46 -2.21 18.54
CA GLN A 97 10.30 -1.63 19.59
C GLN A 97 10.86 -0.26 19.18
N ASN A 98 11.15 -0.07 17.88
CA ASN A 98 11.77 1.14 17.37
C ASN A 98 11.56 1.33 15.85
N ALA A 99 11.97 2.49 15.34
CA ALA A 99 11.90 2.86 13.93
C ALA A 99 12.61 1.88 13.00
N LEU A 100 13.73 1.29 13.45
CA LEU A 100 14.51 0.36 12.66
C LEU A 100 13.74 -0.93 12.40
N GLU A 101 12.99 -1.42 13.39
CA GLU A 101 12.14 -2.60 13.23
C GLU A 101 11.02 -2.36 12.23
N VAL A 102 10.35 -1.20 12.26
CA VAL A 102 9.35 -0.84 11.26
C VAL A 102 9.95 -0.84 9.86
N THR A 103 11.17 -0.29 9.71
CA THR A 103 11.88 -0.25 8.42
C THR A 103 12.26 -1.65 7.93
N LYS A 104 12.70 -2.54 8.84
CA LYS A 104 13.00 -3.95 8.52
C LYS A 104 11.72 -4.69 8.11
N ALA A 105 10.63 -4.53 8.87
CA ALA A 105 9.34 -5.12 8.54
C ALA A 105 8.84 -4.66 7.16
N MET A 106 8.99 -3.37 6.82
CA MET A 106 8.65 -2.84 5.51
C MET A 106 9.46 -3.50 4.38
N LYS A 107 10.77 -3.72 4.58
CA LYS A 107 11.59 -4.40 3.57
C LYS A 107 11.13 -5.84 3.35
N VAL A 108 10.83 -6.55 4.41
CA VAL A 108 10.31 -7.94 4.35
C VAL A 108 8.95 -7.96 3.65
N ALA A 109 8.01 -7.13 4.07
CA ALA A 109 6.68 -7.06 3.48
C ALA A 109 6.71 -6.74 1.97
N LYS A 110 7.59 -5.82 1.54
CA LYS A 110 7.79 -5.53 0.11
C LYS A 110 8.37 -6.72 -0.66
N ALA A 111 9.28 -7.47 -0.06
CA ALA A 111 9.85 -8.67 -0.69
C ALA A 111 8.78 -9.77 -0.83
N GLU A 112 7.95 -9.97 0.19
CA GLU A 112 6.83 -10.92 0.15
C GLU A 112 5.76 -10.51 -0.87
N LEU A 113 5.42 -9.23 -0.93
CA LEU A 113 4.51 -8.69 -1.95
C LEU A 113 5.03 -8.96 -3.36
N LYS A 114 6.32 -8.69 -3.61
CA LYS A 114 6.94 -8.97 -4.91
C LYS A 114 6.87 -10.45 -5.27
N LYS A 115 7.09 -11.36 -4.30
CA LYS A 115 6.96 -12.81 -4.52
C LYS A 115 5.52 -13.20 -4.83
N ALA A 116 4.55 -12.67 -4.09
CA ALA A 116 3.14 -12.94 -4.32
C ALA A 116 2.68 -12.45 -5.70
N GLN A 117 3.08 -11.24 -6.10
CA GLN A 117 2.79 -10.69 -7.42
C GLN A 117 3.46 -11.47 -8.55
N GLN A 118 4.67 -11.99 -8.33
CA GLN A 118 5.35 -12.84 -9.29
C GLN A 118 4.63 -14.19 -9.46
N ALA A 119 4.26 -14.84 -8.35
CA ALA A 119 3.48 -16.08 -8.39
C ALA A 119 2.12 -15.89 -9.10
N GLN A 120 1.48 -14.73 -8.90
CA GLN A 120 0.24 -14.38 -9.58
C GLN A 120 0.43 -14.23 -11.10
N LYS A 121 1.51 -13.55 -11.51
CA LYS A 121 1.86 -13.42 -12.94
C LYS A 121 2.19 -14.75 -13.60
N GLU A 122 2.92 -15.62 -12.92
CA GLU A 122 3.25 -16.96 -13.41
C GLU A 122 2.00 -17.81 -13.56
N TRP A 123 1.07 -17.72 -12.60
CA TRP A 123 -0.23 -18.36 -12.69
C TRP A 123 -1.02 -17.86 -13.90
N ASP A 124 -1.15 -16.56 -14.06
CA ASP A 124 -1.90 -15.96 -15.17
C ASP A 124 -1.28 -16.33 -16.53
N ALA A 125 0.05 -16.31 -16.62
CA ALA A 125 0.77 -16.73 -17.83
C ALA A 125 0.60 -18.22 -18.15
N SER A 126 0.47 -19.08 -17.13
CA SER A 126 0.22 -20.52 -17.35
C SER A 126 -1.20 -20.78 -17.79
N GLU A 127 -2.19 -20.07 -17.24
CA GLU A 127 -3.59 -20.13 -17.72
C GLU A 127 -3.70 -19.69 -19.19
N GLU A 128 -3.06 -18.56 -19.54
CA GLU A 128 -3.09 -18.05 -20.91
C GLU A 128 -2.46 -19.03 -21.93
N LYS A 129 -1.33 -19.67 -21.54
CA LYS A 129 -0.71 -20.69 -22.40
C LYS A 129 -1.63 -21.90 -22.59
N GLN A 130 -2.31 -22.35 -21.55
CA GLN A 130 -3.25 -23.46 -21.64
C GLN A 130 -4.47 -23.12 -22.51
N GLU A 131 -5.00 -21.91 -22.37
CA GLU A 131 -6.12 -21.44 -23.18
C GLU A 131 -5.75 -21.38 -24.68
N LYS A 132 -4.56 -20.87 -25.00
CA LYS A 132 -4.03 -20.86 -26.38
C LYS A 132 -3.86 -22.27 -26.94
N LEU A 133 -3.30 -23.20 -26.16
CA LEU A 133 -3.16 -24.60 -26.55
C LEU A 133 -4.54 -25.25 -26.77
N TYR A 134 -5.50 -24.99 -25.89
CA TYR A 134 -6.86 -25.51 -25.99
C TYR A 134 -7.56 -25.04 -27.28
N LEU A 135 -7.37 -23.80 -27.69
CA LEU A 135 -7.93 -23.24 -28.94
C LEU A 135 -7.32 -23.85 -30.20
N THR A 136 -6.14 -24.47 -30.11
CA THR A 136 -5.50 -25.16 -31.25
C THR A 136 -6.01 -26.59 -31.44
N ILE A 137 -6.78 -27.15 -30.50
CA ILE A 137 -7.35 -28.51 -30.58
C ILE A 137 -8.60 -28.50 -31.46
N PRO A 138 -8.81 -29.51 -32.32
CA PRO A 138 -10.03 -29.60 -33.15
C PRO A 138 -11.30 -29.54 -32.31
N ALA A 139 -12.32 -28.84 -32.78
CA ALA A 139 -13.56 -28.56 -32.03
C ALA A 139 -14.31 -29.79 -31.50
N ASN A 140 -14.20 -30.92 -32.17
CA ASN A 140 -14.80 -32.20 -31.72
C ASN A 140 -14.11 -32.75 -30.46
N VAL A 141 -12.78 -32.59 -30.34
CA VAL A 141 -11.99 -33.04 -29.17
C VAL A 141 -12.17 -32.03 -28.03
N GLN A 142 -12.18 -30.73 -28.33
CA GLN A 142 -12.43 -29.67 -27.35
C GLN A 142 -13.78 -29.87 -26.63
N ASN A 143 -14.81 -30.30 -27.32
CA ASN A 143 -16.14 -30.53 -26.75
C ASN A 143 -16.19 -31.75 -25.81
N MET A 144 -15.40 -32.79 -26.05
CA MET A 144 -15.28 -33.93 -25.16
C MET A 144 -14.54 -33.60 -23.87
N GLU A 145 -13.39 -32.95 -24.00
CA GLU A 145 -12.57 -32.51 -22.84
C GLU A 145 -13.28 -31.45 -21.99
N LYS A 146 -14.02 -30.51 -22.64
CA LYS A 146 -14.84 -29.53 -21.94
C LYS A 146 -15.93 -30.16 -21.08
N ARG A 147 -16.54 -31.25 -21.57
CA ARG A 147 -17.53 -32.04 -20.80
C ARG A 147 -16.90 -32.79 -19.61
N GLU A 148 -15.69 -33.32 -19.77
CA GLU A 148 -14.97 -34.00 -18.68
C GLU A 148 -14.44 -33.02 -17.66
N MET A 149 -13.89 -31.88 -18.07
CA MET A 149 -13.46 -30.81 -17.17
C MET A 149 -14.61 -30.18 -16.37
N LEU A 150 -15.77 -29.96 -16.99
CA LEU A 150 -16.97 -29.49 -16.28
C LEU A 150 -17.50 -30.50 -15.26
N LYS A 151 -17.29 -31.80 -15.49
CA LYS A 151 -17.63 -32.87 -14.53
C LYS A 151 -16.62 -32.94 -13.37
N SER A 152 -15.34 -32.64 -13.60
CA SER A 152 -14.28 -32.79 -12.60
C SER A 152 -14.02 -31.55 -11.73
N THR A 153 -14.39 -30.35 -12.18
CA THR A 153 -14.04 -29.07 -11.54
C THR A 153 -15.23 -28.25 -11.06
N GLY A 154 -16.39 -28.82 -10.79
CA GLY A 154 -17.52 -28.09 -10.20
C GLY A 154 -17.49 -26.57 -10.51
N GLN A 155 -17.98 -26.15 -11.67
CA GLN A 155 -18.34 -24.78 -12.05
C GLN A 155 -17.30 -23.68 -11.72
N LYS A 156 -16.16 -23.66 -12.37
CA LYS A 156 -15.40 -22.40 -12.52
C LYS A 156 -15.57 -21.90 -13.95
N LYS A 157 -16.27 -20.77 -14.10
CA LYS A 157 -16.47 -20.10 -15.39
C LYS A 157 -15.12 -19.72 -15.99
N SER A 158 -14.95 -19.94 -17.30
CA SER A 158 -13.79 -19.50 -18.09
C SER A 158 -13.55 -17.99 -17.93
N ILE A 159 -12.30 -17.53 -18.08
CA ILE A 159 -11.96 -16.10 -18.11
C ILE A 159 -12.78 -15.37 -19.18
N HIS A 160 -13.01 -16.02 -20.32
CA HIS A 160 -13.83 -15.47 -21.40
C HIS A 160 -15.29 -15.27 -20.95
N GLU A 161 -15.89 -16.23 -20.29
CA GLU A 161 -17.26 -16.12 -19.74
C GLU A 161 -17.36 -15.01 -18.67
N ARG A 162 -16.33 -14.86 -17.83
CA ARG A 162 -16.26 -13.76 -16.84
C ARG A 162 -16.10 -12.39 -17.50
N LEU A 163 -15.35 -12.30 -18.59
CA LEU A 163 -15.21 -11.08 -19.38
C LEU A 163 -16.49 -10.72 -20.12
N GLU A 164 -17.19 -11.69 -20.68
CA GLU A 164 -18.46 -11.47 -21.33
C GLU A 164 -19.55 -11.07 -20.33
N GLU A 165 -19.62 -11.73 -19.17
CA GLU A 165 -20.54 -11.31 -18.09
C GLU A 165 -20.26 -9.87 -17.62
N LYS A 166 -18.98 -9.50 -17.45
CA LYS A 166 -18.62 -8.12 -17.10
C LYS A 166 -18.99 -7.13 -18.20
N LYS A 167 -18.80 -7.46 -19.47
CA LYS A 167 -19.25 -6.62 -20.59
C LYS A 167 -20.76 -6.46 -20.57
N GLN A 168 -21.52 -7.52 -20.38
CA GLN A 168 -22.98 -7.45 -20.31
C GLN A 168 -23.47 -6.63 -19.12
N ILE A 169 -22.83 -6.72 -17.96
CA ILE A 169 -23.13 -5.90 -16.77
C ILE A 169 -22.88 -4.41 -17.05
N VAL A 170 -21.75 -4.09 -17.69
CA VAL A 170 -21.41 -2.70 -18.05
C VAL A 170 -22.39 -2.16 -19.09
N GLU A 171 -22.78 -2.94 -20.11
CA GLU A 171 -23.77 -2.54 -21.09
C GLU A 171 -25.16 -2.35 -20.49
N GLN A 172 -25.55 -3.17 -19.53
CA GLN A 172 -26.83 -2.98 -18.82
C GLN A 172 -26.82 -1.75 -17.92
N GLN A 173 -25.68 -1.44 -17.28
CA GLN A 173 -25.53 -0.25 -16.46
C GLN A 173 -25.51 1.03 -17.30
N THR A 174 -24.90 1.01 -18.49
CA THR A 174 -24.92 2.13 -19.42
C THR A 174 -26.33 2.37 -20.00
N LYS A 175 -27.06 1.31 -20.37
CA LYS A 175 -28.46 1.41 -20.81
C LYS A 175 -29.39 1.91 -19.71
N LYS A 176 -29.19 1.52 -18.44
CA LYS A 176 -29.95 2.08 -17.30
C LYS A 176 -29.65 3.56 -17.08
N LYS A 177 -28.40 4.00 -17.17
CA LYS A 177 -28.03 5.42 -17.04
C LYS A 177 -28.62 6.28 -18.17
N GLN A 178 -28.67 5.75 -19.39
CA GLN A 178 -29.29 6.47 -20.51
C GLN A 178 -30.82 6.60 -20.37
N ARG A 179 -31.50 5.61 -19.77
CA ARG A 179 -32.95 5.69 -19.53
C ARG A 179 -33.31 6.64 -18.39
N SER A 180 -32.49 6.70 -17.32
CA SER A 180 -32.75 7.64 -16.21
C SER A 180 -32.34 9.08 -16.51
N GLY A 181 -31.66 9.36 -17.62
CA GLY A 181 -31.31 10.70 -18.08
C GLY A 181 -32.29 11.30 -19.11
N MET A 182 -33.35 10.58 -19.48
CA MET A 182 -34.38 11.03 -20.41
C MET A 182 -35.74 11.38 -19.74
N GLU A 183 -35.79 11.31 -18.40
CA GLU A 183 -36.96 11.73 -17.61
C GLU A 183 -36.63 12.95 -16.75
N LEU A 184 -36.24 14.08 -17.40
CA LEU A 184 -36.22 15.42 -16.83
C LEU A 184 -36.62 16.42 -17.90
#